data_304c89bb9f7a9177789c1b16a455dfdb
#
_entry.id   304c89bb9f7a9177789c1b16a455dfdb
#
_cell.length_a   1.000
_cell.length_b   1.000
_cell.length_c   1.000
_cell.angle_alpha   90.00
_cell.angle_beta   90.00
_cell.angle_gamma   90.00
#
_symmetry.space_group_name_H-M   'P 1'
#
loop_
_entity.id
_entity.type
_entity.pdbx_description
1 polymer ?
#
loop_
_entity_poly.entity_id
_entity_poly.type
_entity_poly.pdbx_seq_one_letter_code
_entity_poly.pdbx_strand_id
1 'polypeptide(L)'
;MIKFDLSNRVGVITGGAQGFGFAIAERFIQSGAKVVIWDIDEQEAKKAVEKINSENISYKIVNVCNFEEISKSLKDIETEHNKIDIFVNNAGITGM
;
A
#
# COMPACT_ATOMS: atom_id res chain seq x y z
N MET A 1 -20.14 15.53 -7.96
CA MET A 1 -19.04 14.57 -7.84
C MET A 1 -19.09 13.90 -6.47
N ILE A 2 -19.02 12.58 -6.48
CA ILE A 2 -18.98 11.83 -5.24
C ILE A 2 -17.55 11.79 -4.72
N LYS A 3 -17.35 12.24 -3.50
CA LYS A 3 -16.07 12.13 -2.83
C LYS A 3 -16.15 11.06 -1.77
N PHE A 4 -15.16 10.20 -1.74
CA PHE A 4 -14.99 9.24 -0.66
C PHE A 4 -14.03 9.81 0.37
N ASP A 5 -14.43 9.77 1.62
CA ASP A 5 -13.58 10.23 2.71
C ASP A 5 -12.98 9.02 3.43
N LEU A 6 -11.68 8.82 3.23
CA LEU A 6 -10.95 7.74 3.87
C LEU A 6 -10.02 8.27 4.97
N SER A 7 -10.32 9.45 5.49
CA SER A 7 -9.54 10.03 6.59
C SER A 7 -9.47 9.04 7.76
N ASN A 8 -8.30 8.91 8.34
CA ASN A 8 -8.03 7.99 9.44
C ASN A 8 -8.12 6.50 9.07
N ARG A 9 -8.21 6.16 7.78
CA ARG A 9 -8.11 4.78 7.33
C ARG A 9 -6.68 4.45 6.96
N VAL A 10 -6.28 3.22 7.23
CA VAL A 10 -4.96 2.72 6.86
C VAL A 10 -5.16 1.58 5.88
N GLY A 11 -4.59 1.72 4.69
CA GLY A 11 -4.69 0.73 3.63
C GLY A 11 -3.35 0.13 3.28
N VAL A 12 -3.34 -1.17 3.02
CA VAL A 12 -2.19 -1.88 2.50
C VAL A 12 -2.54 -2.33 1.08
N ILE A 13 -1.66 -2.06 0.13
CA ILE A 13 -1.88 -2.43 -1.27
C ILE A 13 -0.70 -3.24 -1.76
N THR A 14 -0.93 -4.51 -2.08
CA THR A 14 0.11 -5.37 -2.61
C THR A 14 0.27 -5.08 -4.10
N GLY A 15 1.51 -5.10 -4.59
CA GLY A 15 1.79 -4.72 -5.97
C GLY A 15 1.45 -3.25 -6.25
N GLY A 16 1.61 -2.39 -5.25
CA GLY A 16 1.16 -1.01 -5.33
C GLY A 16 2.08 -0.06 -6.08
N ALA A 17 3.24 -0.54 -6.54
CA ALA A 17 4.21 0.33 -7.20
C ALA A 17 3.86 0.64 -8.65
N GLN A 18 3.06 -0.18 -9.31
CA GLN A 18 2.76 -0.04 -10.74
C GLN A 18 1.31 -0.39 -11.04
N GLY A 19 0.86 0.04 -12.22
CA GLY A 19 -0.42 -0.35 -12.78
C GLY A 19 -1.62 -0.03 -11.89
N PHE A 20 -2.52 -1.00 -11.76
CA PHE A 20 -3.73 -0.81 -10.96
C PHE A 20 -3.42 -0.55 -9.49
N GLY A 21 -2.42 -1.22 -8.94
CA GLY A 21 -2.04 -1.01 -7.55
C GLY A 21 -1.62 0.43 -7.28
N PHE A 22 -0.84 0.99 -8.20
CA PHE A 22 -0.42 2.38 -8.09
C PHE A 22 -1.63 3.34 -8.18
N ALA A 23 -2.53 3.09 -9.12
CA ALA A 23 -3.72 3.92 -9.29
C ALA A 23 -4.62 3.88 -8.05
N ILE A 24 -4.75 2.71 -7.43
CA ILE A 24 -5.51 2.55 -6.19
C ILE A 24 -4.84 3.32 -5.06
N ALA A 25 -3.52 3.19 -4.93
CA ALA A 25 -2.77 3.90 -3.89
C ALA A 25 -2.95 5.41 -4.03
N GLU A 26 -2.82 5.93 -5.23
CA GLU A 26 -2.99 7.34 -5.51
C GLU A 26 -4.39 7.82 -5.13
N ARG A 27 -5.41 7.03 -5.49
CA ARG A 27 -6.79 7.38 -5.17
C ARG A 27 -7.05 7.38 -3.67
N PHE A 28 -6.50 6.41 -2.95
CA PHE A 28 -6.64 6.35 -1.50
C PHE A 28 -6.00 7.56 -0.82
N ILE A 29 -4.81 7.95 -1.29
CA ILE A 29 -4.14 9.15 -0.76
C ILE A 29 -4.99 10.39 -1.00
N GLN A 30 -5.55 10.53 -2.20
CA GLN A 30 -6.44 11.65 -2.52
C GLN A 30 -7.69 11.67 -1.64
N SER A 31 -8.11 10.53 -1.15
CA SER A 31 -9.28 10.40 -0.29
C SER A 31 -8.94 10.52 1.20
N GLY A 32 -7.69 10.77 1.54
CA GLY A 32 -7.27 11.04 2.92
C GLY A 32 -6.71 9.85 3.69
N ALA A 33 -6.60 8.69 3.06
CA ALA A 33 -6.07 7.50 3.74
C ALA A 33 -4.55 7.58 3.91
N LYS A 34 -4.07 6.81 4.88
CA LYS A 34 -2.65 6.46 4.95
C LYS A 34 -2.48 5.14 4.21
N VAL A 35 -1.45 5.04 3.40
CA VAL A 35 -1.23 3.89 2.51
C VAL A 35 0.16 3.32 2.69
N VAL A 36 0.24 2.00 2.81
CA VAL A 36 1.50 1.28 2.76
C VAL A 36 1.48 0.39 1.52
N ILE A 37 2.39 0.65 0.61
CA ILE A 37 2.56 -0.17 -0.59
C ILE A 37 3.46 -1.35 -0.25
N TRP A 38 3.03 -2.56 -0.60
CA TRP A 38 3.89 -3.73 -0.57
C TRP A 38 4.29 -4.09 -2.00
N ASP A 39 5.58 -4.22 -2.22
CA ASP A 39 6.08 -4.63 -3.52
C ASP A 39 7.41 -5.38 -3.32
N ILE A 40 7.78 -6.22 -4.27
CA ILE A 40 9.07 -6.90 -4.21
C ILE A 40 10.17 -6.08 -4.88
N ASP A 41 9.79 -5.09 -5.67
CA ASP A 41 10.72 -4.24 -6.39
C ASP A 41 10.92 -2.93 -5.66
N GLU A 42 12.02 -2.82 -4.94
CA GLU A 42 12.30 -1.64 -4.12
C GLU A 42 12.41 -0.36 -4.95
N GLN A 43 13.04 -0.44 -6.12
CA GLN A 43 13.21 0.75 -6.95
C GLN A 43 11.87 1.28 -7.43
N GLU A 44 10.98 0.39 -7.85
CA GLU A 44 9.65 0.80 -8.30
C GLU A 44 8.80 1.31 -7.13
N ALA A 45 8.90 0.67 -5.97
CA ALA A 45 8.18 1.13 -4.79
C ALA A 45 8.62 2.55 -4.38
N LYS A 46 9.93 2.77 -4.41
CA LYS A 46 10.50 4.07 -4.08
C LYS A 46 10.04 5.15 -5.06
N LYS A 47 10.05 4.83 -6.36
CA LYS A 47 9.57 5.76 -7.39
C LYS A 47 8.10 6.08 -7.20
N ALA A 48 7.28 5.09 -6.87
CA ALA A 48 5.85 5.30 -6.66
C ALA A 48 5.60 6.26 -5.50
N VAL A 49 6.29 6.05 -4.39
CA VAL A 49 6.17 6.93 -3.21
C VAL A 49 6.61 8.35 -3.54
N GLU A 50 7.72 8.48 -4.24
CA GLU A 50 8.20 9.80 -4.66
C GLU A 50 7.23 10.50 -5.60
N LYS A 51 6.64 9.76 -6.53
CA LYS A 51 5.71 10.31 -7.50
C LYS A 51 4.42 10.80 -6.86
N ILE A 52 3.89 10.06 -5.89
CA ILE A 52 2.69 10.47 -5.17
C ILE A 52 3.00 11.64 -4.24
N ASN A 53 4.20 11.66 -3.68
CA ASN A 53 4.72 12.79 -2.89
C ASN A 53 3.76 13.22 -1.77
N SER A 54 3.39 12.28 -0.93
CA SER A 54 2.54 12.53 0.24
C SER A 54 3.23 11.98 1.49
N GLU A 55 3.07 12.65 2.60
CA GLU A 55 3.55 12.15 3.89
C GLU A 55 2.72 10.95 4.39
N ASN A 56 1.59 10.68 3.75
CA ASN A 56 0.70 9.60 4.12
C ASN A 56 0.98 8.29 3.37
N ILE A 57 1.98 8.26 2.51
CA ILE A 57 2.33 7.05 1.78
C ILE A 57 3.73 6.55 2.16
N SER A 58 3.85 5.25 2.28
CA SER A 58 5.14 4.59 2.51
C SER A 58 5.13 3.24 1.81
N TYR A 59 6.26 2.54 1.83
CA TYR A 59 6.35 1.21 1.23
C TYR A 59 7.11 0.27 2.14
N LYS A 60 6.87 -1.02 1.92
CA LYS A 60 7.68 -2.09 2.51
C LYS A 60 7.94 -3.12 1.41
N ILE A 61 9.10 -3.72 1.45
CA ILE A 61 9.46 -4.76 0.50
C ILE A 61 8.97 -6.07 1.05
N VAL A 62 7.95 -6.63 0.40
CA VAL A 62 7.29 -7.84 0.87
C VAL A 62 7.01 -8.75 -0.32
N ASN A 63 7.47 -9.99 -0.22
CA ASN A 63 7.09 -11.03 -1.14
C ASN A 63 5.80 -11.67 -0.61
N VAL A 64 4.69 -11.49 -1.31
CA VAL A 64 3.38 -12.00 -0.85
C VAL A 64 3.29 -13.52 -0.89
N CYS A 65 4.28 -14.20 -1.44
CA CYS A 65 4.38 -15.65 -1.36
C CYS A 65 5.11 -16.13 -0.11
N ASN A 66 5.65 -15.21 0.69
CA ASN A 66 6.40 -15.55 1.89
C ASN A 66 5.61 -15.14 3.13
N PHE A 67 5.09 -16.15 3.83
CA PHE A 67 4.24 -15.94 4.99
C PHE A 67 4.93 -15.15 6.11
N GLU A 68 6.21 -15.42 6.34
CA GLU A 68 6.95 -14.72 7.41
C GLU A 68 7.11 -13.23 7.12
N GLU A 69 7.37 -12.88 5.85
CA GLU A 69 7.46 -11.49 5.45
C GLU A 69 6.12 -10.78 5.61
N ILE A 70 5.03 -11.44 5.23
CA ILE A 70 3.68 -10.90 5.40
C ILE A 70 3.40 -10.64 6.87
N SER A 71 3.63 -11.65 7.71
CA SER A 71 3.36 -11.54 9.15
C SER A 71 4.15 -10.41 9.80
N LYS A 72 5.42 -10.32 9.47
CA LYS A 72 6.28 -9.28 10.02
C LYS A 72 5.81 -7.89 9.59
N SER A 73 5.50 -7.72 8.30
CA SER A 73 5.04 -6.45 7.80
C SER A 73 3.71 -6.03 8.42
N LEU A 74 2.79 -6.95 8.61
CA LEU A 74 1.52 -6.65 9.27
C LEU A 74 1.73 -6.14 10.69
N LYS A 75 2.63 -6.80 11.43
CA LYS A 75 2.96 -6.36 12.79
C LYS A 75 3.59 -4.97 12.81
N ASP A 76 4.49 -4.71 11.88
CA ASP A 76 5.15 -3.42 11.77
C ASP A 76 4.14 -2.32 11.48
N ILE A 77 3.19 -2.58 10.59
CA ILE A 77 2.14 -1.62 10.24
C ILE A 77 1.22 -1.36 11.44
N GLU A 78 0.83 -2.41 12.15
CA GLU A 78 0.02 -2.25 13.36
C GLU A 78 0.74 -1.42 14.42
N THR A 79 2.04 -1.61 14.56
CA THR A 79 2.85 -0.83 15.50
C THR A 79 2.92 0.64 15.07
N GLU A 80 3.10 0.89 13.79
CA GLU A 80 3.27 2.24 13.25
C GLU A 80 1.96 3.02 13.16
N HIS A 81 0.86 2.32 12.86
CA HIS A 81 -0.42 2.95 12.53
C HIS A 81 -1.58 2.53 13.45
N ASN A 82 -1.36 1.57 14.33
CA ASN A 82 -2.33 1.01 15.28
C ASN A 82 -3.40 0.12 14.65
N LYS A 83 -3.54 0.11 13.34
CA LYS A 83 -4.61 -0.65 12.68
C LYS A 83 -4.33 -0.85 11.20
N ILE A 84 -5.11 -1.72 10.58
CA ILE A 84 -5.21 -1.86 9.13
C ILE A 84 -6.70 -1.95 8.83
N ASP A 85 -7.22 -0.99 8.09
CA ASP A 85 -8.65 -0.95 7.75
C ASP A 85 -8.96 -1.60 6.42
N ILE A 86 -8.02 -1.51 5.46
CA ILE A 86 -8.24 -1.92 4.09
C ILE A 86 -7.02 -2.71 3.62
N PHE A 87 -7.27 -3.85 3.01
CA PHE A 87 -6.19 -4.64 2.41
C PHE A 87 -6.56 -4.96 0.97
N VAL A 88 -5.79 -4.47 0.02
CA VAL A 88 -6.02 -4.69 -1.40
C VAL A 88 -4.98 -5.67 -1.92
N ASN A 89 -5.40 -6.88 -2.24
CA ASN A 89 -4.50 -7.92 -2.75
C ASN A 89 -4.42 -7.84 -4.28
N ASN A 90 -3.65 -6.88 -4.76
CA ASN A 90 -3.50 -6.64 -6.19
C ASN A 90 -2.40 -7.50 -6.82
N ALA A 91 -1.35 -7.82 -6.07
CA ALA A 91 -0.23 -8.60 -6.61
C ALA A 91 -0.65 -9.97 -7.14
N GLY A 92 -1.65 -10.59 -6.52
CA GLY A 92 -2.14 -11.89 -6.96
C GLY A 92 -2.88 -11.88 -8.30
N ILE A 93 -3.28 -10.71 -8.77
CA ILE A 93 -4.02 -10.59 -10.03
C ILE A 93 -3.08 -10.73 -11.23
N THR A 94 -1.85 -10.32 -11.09
CA THR A 94 -0.87 -10.28 -12.18
C THR A 94 0.09 -11.45 -12.18
N GLY A 95 -0.03 -12.35 -11.26
CA GLY A 95 0.89 -13.47 -11.09
C GLY A 95 0.60 -14.66 -11.99
N MET A 96 -0.16 -14.46 -13.00
CA MET A 96 -0.61 -15.55 -13.88
C MET A 96 0.45 -15.93 -14.89
#